data_a3e74ca0a8709ec4c373dc578c504f4d
#
_entry.id   a3e74ca0a8709ec4c373dc578c504f4d
#
_cell.length_a   1.000
_cell.length_b   1.000
_cell.length_c   1.000
_cell.angle_alpha   90.00
_cell.angle_beta   90.00
_cell.angle_gamma   90.00
#
_symmetry.space_group_name_H-M   'P 1'
#
loop_
_entity.id
_entity.type
_entity.pdbx_description
1 polymer ?
#
loop_
_entity_poly.entity_id
_entity_poly.type
_entity_poly.pdbx_seq_one_letter_code
_entity_poly.pdbx_strand_id
1 'polypeptide(L)'
;MDCFWPRAVLYEMNVRQLTPEGTLRAATSKLPFLKDLGVDAVWLMPVYPIGEAGRKGSLGSYYSIRDYCAVNPELGTMADFDAFVAEAHRLGMRVLLDWVANHTARDARWIAEKPASWYERDAAGRPAVPWDWSDTANSTTPTATCGARRPTPWSSGSRSTTSTDSAATWRCWFPSSSGTRPRCACGV
;
A
#
# COMPACT_ATOMS: atom_id res chain seq x y z
N MET A 1 -28.36 -1.01 6.55
CA MET A 1 -26.90 -1.06 6.31
C MET A 1 -26.71 -1.15 4.82
N ASP A 2 -26.31 -0.07 4.19
CA ASP A 2 -25.93 -0.12 2.77
C ASP A 2 -24.64 -0.90 2.65
N CYS A 3 -24.75 -2.10 2.09
CA CYS A 3 -23.62 -2.99 1.90
C CYS A 3 -22.89 -2.52 0.62
N PHE A 4 -21.91 -1.62 0.77
CA PHE A 4 -21.14 -1.04 -0.33
C PHE A 4 -20.51 -2.11 -1.22
N TRP A 5 -19.76 -3.03 -0.62
CA TRP A 5 -18.89 -3.96 -1.34
C TRP A 5 -19.55 -4.94 -2.30
N PRO A 6 -20.74 -5.54 -2.01
CA PRO A 6 -21.34 -6.52 -2.92
C PRO A 6 -21.78 -5.95 -4.28
N ARG A 7 -21.86 -4.62 -4.41
CA ARG A 7 -22.28 -3.94 -5.64
C ARG A 7 -21.23 -2.96 -6.17
N ALA A 8 -20.09 -2.82 -5.46
CA ALA A 8 -19.07 -1.85 -5.81
C ALA A 8 -18.33 -2.27 -7.08
N VAL A 9 -18.18 -1.33 -8.00
CA VAL A 9 -17.30 -1.44 -9.16
C VAL A 9 -15.90 -1.06 -8.73
N LEU A 10 -14.97 -2.01 -8.82
CA LEU A 10 -13.58 -1.84 -8.46
C LEU A 10 -12.73 -1.65 -9.72
N TYR A 11 -11.91 -0.60 -9.73
CA TYR A 11 -10.94 -0.33 -10.80
C TYR A 11 -9.52 -0.49 -10.26
N GLU A 12 -8.81 -1.51 -10.74
CA GLU A 12 -7.38 -1.68 -10.45
C GLU A 12 -6.58 -0.68 -11.28
N MET A 13 -5.74 0.12 -10.62
CA MET A 13 -5.00 1.21 -11.26
C MET A 13 -3.50 1.00 -11.15
N ASN A 14 -2.84 0.90 -12.29
CA ASN A 14 -1.40 1.04 -12.41
C ASN A 14 -1.07 2.52 -12.70
N VAL A 15 -0.65 3.26 -11.69
CA VAL A 15 -0.35 4.70 -11.79
C VAL A 15 0.67 5.00 -12.89
N ARG A 16 1.74 4.17 -12.99
CA ARG A 16 2.82 4.34 -13.99
C ARG A 16 2.30 4.26 -15.43
N GLN A 17 1.22 3.51 -15.68
CA GLN A 17 0.72 3.22 -17.03
C GLN A 17 -0.59 3.95 -17.37
N LEU A 18 -1.21 4.61 -16.40
CA LEU A 18 -2.53 5.23 -16.60
C LEU A 18 -2.47 6.46 -17.51
N THR A 19 -1.38 7.20 -17.42
CA THR A 19 -1.15 8.41 -18.21
C THR A 19 0.27 8.44 -18.76
N PRO A 20 0.56 9.22 -19.80
CA PRO A 20 1.94 9.37 -20.32
C PRO A 20 2.94 9.84 -19.25
N GLU A 21 2.50 10.67 -18.30
CA GLU A 21 3.34 11.17 -17.20
C GLU A 21 3.63 10.11 -16.15
N GLY A 22 2.75 9.13 -15.99
CA GLY A 22 2.88 8.02 -15.04
C GLY A 22 2.93 8.46 -13.58
N THR A 23 2.27 9.57 -13.20
CA THR A 23 2.35 10.17 -11.87
C THR A 23 0.99 10.18 -11.16
N LEU A 24 1.01 10.25 -9.81
CA LEU A 24 -0.21 10.38 -8.99
C LEU A 24 -0.98 11.66 -9.33
N ARG A 25 -0.28 12.77 -9.61
CA ARG A 25 -0.90 14.02 -10.01
C ARG A 25 -1.69 13.86 -11.31
N ALA A 26 -1.10 13.23 -12.31
CA ALA A 26 -1.78 12.95 -13.57
C ALA A 26 -2.92 11.96 -13.40
N ALA A 27 -2.75 10.91 -12.55
CA ALA A 27 -3.79 9.96 -12.21
C ALA A 27 -4.99 10.63 -11.53
N THR A 28 -4.76 11.63 -10.65
CA THR A 28 -5.82 12.40 -10.00
C THR A 28 -6.76 13.06 -11.04
N SER A 29 -6.22 13.55 -12.14
CA SER A 29 -7.04 14.17 -13.20
C SER A 29 -7.97 13.19 -13.91
N LYS A 30 -7.75 11.88 -13.79
CA LYS A 30 -8.59 10.82 -14.38
C LYS A 30 -9.72 10.35 -13.47
N LEU A 31 -9.71 10.72 -12.20
CA LEU A 31 -10.72 10.28 -11.23
C LEU A 31 -12.15 10.69 -11.62
N PRO A 32 -12.42 11.93 -12.11
CA PRO A 32 -13.76 12.29 -12.58
C PRO A 32 -14.26 11.36 -13.69
N PHE A 33 -13.42 11.05 -14.67
CA PHE A 33 -13.77 10.14 -15.76
C PHE A 33 -14.10 8.73 -15.22
N LEU A 34 -13.32 8.20 -14.28
CA LEU A 34 -13.60 6.90 -13.66
C LEU A 34 -14.91 6.93 -12.87
N LYS A 35 -15.22 8.05 -12.21
CA LYS A 35 -16.51 8.21 -11.52
C LYS A 35 -17.68 8.19 -12.50
N ASP A 36 -17.54 8.87 -13.63
CA ASP A 36 -18.58 8.89 -14.69
C ASP A 36 -18.79 7.49 -15.31
N LEU A 37 -17.75 6.64 -15.31
CA LEU A 37 -17.85 5.23 -15.70
C LEU A 37 -18.54 4.36 -14.62
N GLY A 38 -18.87 4.92 -13.46
CA GLY A 38 -19.50 4.18 -12.38
C GLY A 38 -18.56 3.45 -11.44
N VAL A 39 -17.26 3.82 -11.41
CA VAL A 39 -16.30 3.26 -10.46
C VAL A 39 -16.61 3.74 -9.04
N ASP A 40 -16.67 2.82 -8.09
CA ASP A 40 -16.94 3.08 -6.68
C ASP A 40 -15.68 3.03 -5.83
N ALA A 41 -14.67 2.26 -6.24
CA ALA A 41 -13.41 2.16 -5.55
C ALA A 41 -12.24 2.01 -6.53
N VAL A 42 -11.14 2.68 -6.23
CA VAL A 42 -9.87 2.54 -6.96
C VAL A 42 -8.93 1.69 -6.12
N TRP A 43 -8.40 0.62 -6.69
CA TRP A 43 -7.36 -0.21 -6.10
C TRP A 43 -6.02 0.14 -6.76
N LEU A 44 -5.17 0.86 -6.02
CA LEU A 44 -3.83 1.20 -6.48
C LEU A 44 -2.91 -0.02 -6.37
N MET A 45 -2.31 -0.43 -7.50
CA MET A 45 -1.11 -1.27 -7.45
C MET A 45 -0.05 -0.60 -6.56
N PRO A 46 0.95 -1.35 -6.04
CA PRO A 46 1.88 -0.77 -5.08
C PRO A 46 2.50 0.55 -5.56
N VAL A 47 2.37 1.59 -4.75
CA VAL A 47 2.88 2.94 -5.02
C VAL A 47 4.16 3.25 -4.23
N TYR A 48 4.74 2.25 -3.60
CA TYR A 48 5.90 2.35 -2.71
C TYR A 48 7.22 2.43 -3.49
N PRO A 49 8.31 2.94 -2.87
CA PRO A 49 9.65 2.83 -3.44
C PRO A 49 10.03 1.39 -3.74
N ILE A 50 10.62 1.17 -4.92
CA ILE A 50 11.03 -0.14 -5.39
C ILE A 50 12.48 -0.38 -5.00
N GLY A 51 12.81 -1.62 -4.60
CA GLY A 51 14.17 -2.05 -4.29
C GLY A 51 15.14 -1.90 -5.47
N GLU A 52 16.42 -1.74 -5.17
CA GLU A 52 17.49 -1.64 -6.15
C GLU A 52 18.29 -2.93 -6.25
N ALA A 53 18.41 -3.65 -5.14
CA ALA A 53 19.18 -4.89 -5.07
C ALA A 53 18.50 -6.02 -5.86
N GLY A 54 19.16 -6.46 -6.94
CA GLY A 54 18.63 -7.51 -7.81
C GLY A 54 17.47 -7.10 -8.70
N ARG A 55 17.27 -5.78 -8.87
CA ARG A 55 16.18 -5.18 -9.65
C ARG A 55 16.07 -5.81 -11.04
N LYS A 56 14.86 -6.18 -11.43
CA LYS A 56 14.56 -6.74 -12.76
C LYS A 56 14.16 -5.60 -13.71
N GLY A 57 14.90 -5.45 -14.80
CA GLY A 57 14.71 -4.36 -15.77
C GLY A 57 15.05 -2.98 -15.19
N SER A 58 14.86 -1.93 -15.98
CA SER A 58 15.20 -0.55 -15.60
C SER A 58 14.27 0.02 -14.53
N LEU A 59 12.98 -0.32 -14.60
CA LEU A 59 11.95 0.26 -13.73
C LEU A 59 11.69 -0.57 -12.46
N GLY A 60 12.06 -1.85 -12.44
CA GLY A 60 11.80 -2.76 -11.34
C GLY A 60 10.33 -3.18 -11.19
N SER A 61 10.10 -4.15 -10.32
CA SER A 61 8.77 -4.63 -9.98
C SER A 61 8.12 -3.77 -8.90
N TYR A 62 6.86 -3.39 -9.08
CA TYR A 62 6.06 -2.71 -8.04
C TYR A 62 5.99 -3.52 -6.75
N TYR A 63 6.05 -4.84 -6.86
CA TYR A 63 5.94 -5.77 -5.74
C TYR A 63 7.27 -5.97 -5.00
N SER A 64 8.39 -5.46 -5.50
CA SER A 64 9.67 -5.42 -4.79
C SER A 64 9.74 -4.16 -3.91
N ILE A 65 8.99 -4.16 -2.80
CA ILE A 65 8.77 -2.98 -1.97
C ILE A 65 9.95 -2.75 -1.03
N ARG A 66 10.58 -1.57 -1.15
CA ARG A 66 11.70 -1.13 -0.31
C ARG A 66 11.24 -0.47 0.99
N ASP A 67 10.20 0.35 0.93
CA ASP A 67 9.69 1.10 2.09
C ASP A 67 8.17 1.26 2.03
N TYR A 68 7.46 0.64 2.96
CA TYR A 68 5.99 0.74 3.06
C TYR A 68 5.50 2.08 3.61
N CYS A 69 6.39 2.96 4.08
CA CYS A 69 6.05 4.24 4.67
C CYS A 69 6.38 5.44 3.75
N ALA A 70 6.63 5.19 2.46
CA ALA A 70 6.97 6.22 1.50
C ALA A 70 6.26 5.99 0.16
N VAL A 71 6.11 7.06 -0.60
CA VAL A 71 5.67 7.02 -2.01
C VAL A 71 6.90 6.92 -2.90
N ASN A 72 6.82 6.11 -3.97
CA ASN A 72 7.85 6.04 -4.99
C ASN A 72 8.05 7.43 -5.63
N PRO A 73 9.27 8.00 -5.56
CA PRO A 73 9.56 9.32 -6.13
C PRO A 73 9.22 9.45 -7.62
N GLU A 74 9.25 8.35 -8.38
CA GLU A 74 8.85 8.34 -9.79
C GLU A 74 7.36 8.62 -9.98
N LEU A 75 6.53 8.25 -9.00
CA LEU A 75 5.07 8.47 -9.04
C LEU A 75 4.67 9.82 -8.46
N GLY A 76 5.54 10.44 -7.66
CA GLY A 76 5.28 11.73 -7.00
C GLY A 76 5.68 11.76 -5.54
N THR A 77 5.04 12.65 -4.80
CA THR A 77 5.29 12.89 -3.37
C THR A 77 4.15 12.35 -2.51
N MET A 78 4.35 12.34 -1.19
CA MET A 78 3.28 12.05 -0.23
C MET A 78 2.12 13.05 -0.38
N ALA A 79 2.41 14.32 -0.64
CA ALA A 79 1.38 15.33 -0.87
C ALA A 79 0.54 15.05 -2.13
N ASP A 80 1.15 14.51 -3.18
CA ASP A 80 0.43 14.09 -4.39
C ASP A 80 -0.47 12.88 -4.10
N PHE A 81 -0.02 11.95 -3.24
CA PHE A 81 -0.84 10.83 -2.79
C PHE A 81 -2.02 11.30 -1.93
N ASP A 82 -1.79 12.19 -0.95
CA ASP A 82 -2.85 12.79 -0.13
C ASP A 82 -3.89 13.51 -0.99
N ALA A 83 -3.44 14.26 -2.01
CA ALA A 83 -4.32 14.94 -2.95
C ALA A 83 -5.16 13.96 -3.78
N PHE A 84 -4.55 12.85 -4.25
CA PHE A 84 -5.26 11.79 -4.96
C PHE A 84 -6.37 11.17 -4.09
N VAL A 85 -6.05 10.82 -2.85
CA VAL A 85 -7.03 10.24 -1.91
C VAL A 85 -8.15 11.23 -1.60
N ALA A 86 -7.81 12.51 -1.35
CA ALA A 86 -8.79 13.56 -1.09
C ALA A 86 -9.76 13.74 -2.25
N GLU A 87 -9.26 13.77 -3.49
CA GLU A 87 -10.09 13.91 -4.68
C GLU A 87 -10.97 12.67 -4.91
N ALA A 88 -10.44 11.45 -4.74
CA ALA A 88 -11.24 10.22 -4.82
C ALA A 88 -12.41 10.26 -3.82
N HIS A 89 -12.12 10.64 -2.57
CA HIS A 89 -13.15 10.76 -1.54
C HIS A 89 -14.17 11.86 -1.85
N ARG A 90 -13.72 13.01 -2.38
CA ARG A 90 -14.62 14.10 -2.82
C ARG A 90 -15.61 13.64 -3.88
N LEU A 91 -15.19 12.73 -4.75
CA LEU A 91 -16.02 12.11 -5.78
C LEU A 91 -16.85 10.93 -5.25
N GLY A 92 -16.80 10.63 -3.96
CA GLY A 92 -17.49 9.50 -3.34
C GLY A 92 -16.91 8.13 -3.68
N MET A 93 -15.67 8.08 -4.16
CA MET A 93 -14.93 6.84 -4.40
C MET A 93 -14.08 6.47 -3.19
N ARG A 94 -13.84 5.17 -3.01
CA ARG A 94 -12.90 4.65 -2.01
C ARG A 94 -11.55 4.35 -2.66
N VAL A 95 -10.50 4.36 -1.86
CA VAL A 95 -9.14 3.99 -2.29
C VAL A 95 -8.67 2.78 -1.51
N LEU A 96 -8.16 1.78 -2.22
CA LEU A 96 -7.50 0.60 -1.66
C LEU A 96 -6.04 0.64 -2.08
N LEU A 97 -5.17 0.23 -1.18
CA LEU A 97 -3.76 0.00 -1.47
C LEU A 97 -3.49 -1.50 -1.52
N ASP A 98 -2.65 -1.89 -2.45
CA ASP A 98 -2.16 -3.25 -2.50
C ASP A 98 -1.21 -3.52 -1.33
N TRP A 99 -1.41 -4.65 -0.66
CA TRP A 99 -0.61 -5.07 0.48
C TRP A 99 0.18 -6.33 0.17
N VAL A 100 1.49 -6.20 0.04
CA VAL A 100 2.40 -7.30 -0.23
C VAL A 100 2.96 -7.85 1.08
N ALA A 101 2.37 -8.94 1.58
CA ALA A 101 2.73 -9.53 2.86
C ALA A 101 3.78 -10.65 2.75
N ASN A 102 3.91 -11.25 1.57
CA ASN A 102 4.70 -12.45 1.35
C ASN A 102 6.22 -12.18 1.29
N HIS A 103 6.61 -11.03 0.80
CA HIS A 103 8.01 -10.64 0.60
C HIS A 103 8.16 -9.13 0.58
N THR A 104 9.42 -8.69 0.67
CA THR A 104 9.81 -7.29 0.44
C THR A 104 10.93 -7.23 -0.59
N ALA A 105 11.41 -6.04 -0.93
CA ALA A 105 12.67 -5.91 -1.66
C ALA A 105 13.84 -6.49 -0.83
N ARG A 106 14.92 -6.90 -1.50
CA ARG A 106 16.14 -7.41 -0.84
C ARG A 106 16.89 -6.36 -0.04
N ASP A 107 16.68 -5.09 -0.35
CA ASP A 107 17.20 -3.92 0.34
C ASP A 107 16.11 -3.15 1.09
N ALA A 108 15.02 -3.83 1.46
CA ALA A 108 13.95 -3.23 2.23
C ALA A 108 14.44 -2.74 3.60
N ARG A 109 13.95 -1.57 4.03
CA ARG A 109 14.26 -0.98 5.34
C ARG A 109 13.99 -1.94 6.49
N TRP A 110 12.95 -2.73 6.39
CA TRP A 110 12.57 -3.70 7.43
C TRP A 110 13.63 -4.78 7.67
N ILE A 111 14.47 -5.11 6.68
CA ILE A 111 15.56 -6.09 6.88
C ILE A 111 16.55 -5.62 7.93
N ALA A 112 16.77 -4.30 8.02
CA ALA A 112 17.66 -3.69 9.01
C ALA A 112 16.94 -3.27 10.29
N GLU A 113 15.66 -2.88 10.19
CA GLU A 113 14.91 -2.26 11.29
C GLU A 113 14.10 -3.28 12.11
N LYS A 114 13.79 -4.45 11.55
CA LYS A 114 12.93 -5.46 12.19
C LYS A 114 13.74 -6.67 12.67
N PRO A 115 13.21 -7.45 13.61
CA PRO A 115 13.88 -8.68 14.07
C PRO A 115 14.25 -9.59 12.91
N ALA A 116 15.40 -10.26 13.02
CA ALA A 116 15.88 -11.20 12.00
C ALA A 116 14.87 -12.31 11.65
N SER A 117 14.02 -12.67 12.63
CA SER A 117 12.96 -13.66 12.50
C SER A 117 11.83 -13.25 11.55
N TRP A 118 11.80 -12.00 11.10
CA TRP A 118 10.80 -11.54 10.11
C TRP A 118 11.10 -12.04 8.70
N TYR A 119 12.27 -12.57 8.48
CA TYR A 119 12.71 -13.06 7.18
C TYR A 119 13.23 -14.48 7.26
N GLU A 120 12.88 -15.31 6.31
CA GLU A 120 13.57 -16.56 6.08
C GLU A 120 15.04 -16.28 5.77
N ARG A 121 15.94 -17.15 6.25
CA ARG A 121 17.38 -16.98 6.08
C ARG A 121 17.98 -18.16 5.33
N ASP A 122 18.96 -17.86 4.47
CA ASP A 122 19.78 -18.87 3.82
C ASP A 122 20.87 -19.39 4.81
N ALA A 123 21.64 -20.38 4.39
CA ALA A 123 22.71 -20.95 5.19
C ALA A 123 23.81 -19.94 5.59
N ALA A 124 23.91 -18.82 4.90
CA ALA A 124 24.83 -17.72 5.21
C ALA A 124 24.18 -16.64 6.10
N GLY A 125 22.94 -16.86 6.59
CA GLY A 125 22.23 -15.94 7.44
C GLY A 125 21.63 -14.72 6.72
N ARG A 126 21.66 -14.68 5.40
CA ARG A 126 21.06 -13.62 4.59
C ARG A 126 19.58 -13.86 4.34
N PRO A 127 18.74 -12.83 4.15
CA PRO A 127 17.36 -13.04 3.74
C PRO A 127 17.26 -13.93 2.51
N ALA A 128 16.46 -14.99 2.60
CA ALA A 128 16.28 -15.95 1.52
C ALA A 128 15.53 -15.31 0.35
N VAL A 129 15.88 -15.73 -0.85
CA VAL A 129 15.22 -15.31 -2.10
C VAL A 129 14.18 -16.37 -2.43
N PRO A 130 12.89 -16.00 -2.57
CA PRO A 130 11.87 -16.95 -2.96
C PRO A 130 11.99 -17.26 -4.45
N TRP A 131 11.99 -18.53 -4.79
CA TRP A 131 12.06 -19.03 -6.18
C TRP A 131 13.15 -18.32 -7.02
N ASP A 132 12.79 -17.79 -8.18
CA ASP A 132 13.65 -17.02 -9.09
C ASP A 132 13.48 -15.49 -8.96
N TRP A 133 12.84 -15.02 -7.89
CA TRP A 133 12.56 -13.61 -7.67
C TRP A 133 13.77 -12.88 -7.07
N SER A 134 14.80 -12.72 -7.88
CA SER A 134 16.10 -12.19 -7.47
C SER A 134 16.09 -10.80 -6.82
N ASP A 135 15.01 -10.06 -6.95
CA ASP A 135 14.79 -8.71 -6.41
C ASP A 135 14.05 -8.70 -5.07
N THR A 136 13.65 -9.88 -4.54
CA THR A 136 12.85 -9.97 -3.32
C THR A 136 13.52 -10.78 -2.22
N ALA A 137 13.06 -10.56 -0.97
CA ALA A 137 13.42 -11.29 0.23
C ALA A 137 12.16 -11.87 0.87
N ASN A 138 12.16 -13.18 1.15
CA ASN A 138 11.00 -13.88 1.67
C ASN A 138 10.72 -13.51 3.13
N SER A 139 9.50 -13.13 3.44
CA SER A 139 9.06 -12.79 4.78
C SER A 139 8.46 -14.02 5.47
N THR A 140 8.89 -14.30 6.69
CA THR A 140 8.25 -15.30 7.56
C THR A 140 7.08 -14.73 8.32
N THR A 141 6.91 -13.40 8.28
CA THR A 141 5.93 -12.74 9.12
C THR A 141 4.53 -13.05 8.60
N PRO A 142 3.73 -13.82 9.35
CA PRO A 142 2.30 -13.89 9.07
C PRO A 142 1.75 -12.47 9.15
N THR A 143 0.92 -12.10 8.22
CA THR A 143 0.22 -10.83 8.04
C THR A 143 -0.39 -10.21 9.32
N ALA A 144 -0.41 -10.98 10.42
CA ALA A 144 -1.01 -10.60 11.68
C ALA A 144 -0.16 -9.62 12.52
N THR A 145 1.14 -9.47 12.23
CA THR A 145 2.03 -8.68 13.11
C THR A 145 2.23 -7.24 12.66
N CYS A 146 1.85 -6.90 11.45
CA CYS A 146 1.95 -5.54 10.96
C CYS A 146 0.62 -4.81 11.15
N GLY A 147 0.24 -4.48 12.39
CA GLY A 147 -0.80 -3.49 12.71
C GLY A 147 -2.20 -3.68 12.11
N ALA A 148 -2.39 -4.63 11.21
CA ALA A 148 -3.69 -5.08 10.79
C ALA A 148 -4.24 -5.95 11.94
N ARG A 149 -4.80 -5.32 12.98
CA ARG A 149 -5.79 -6.01 13.78
C ARG A 149 -6.74 -6.64 12.76
N ARG A 150 -6.78 -7.98 12.71
CA ARG A 150 -7.89 -8.68 12.09
C ARG A 150 -9.15 -7.95 12.55
N PRO A 151 -10.05 -7.53 11.67
CA PRO A 151 -11.37 -7.21 12.13
C PRO A 151 -11.82 -8.47 12.90
N THR A 152 -12.03 -8.31 14.21
CA THR A 152 -12.67 -9.35 15.02
C THR A 152 -13.91 -9.80 14.26
N PRO A 153 -14.21 -11.12 14.18
CA PRO A 153 -15.44 -11.55 13.56
C PRO A 153 -16.56 -10.72 14.18
N TRP A 154 -17.33 -10.08 13.34
CA TRP A 154 -18.44 -9.22 13.68
C TRP A 154 -19.32 -9.89 14.73
N SER A 155 -19.14 -9.56 16.00
CA SER A 155 -20.18 -9.78 17.00
C SER A 155 -21.23 -8.70 16.74
N SER A 156 -22.43 -9.14 16.42
CA SER A 156 -23.63 -8.33 16.27
C SER A 156 -23.88 -7.52 17.53
N GLY A 157 -23.43 -6.29 17.56
CA GLY A 157 -23.60 -5.35 18.66
C GLY A 157 -23.58 -3.94 18.11
N SER A 158 -24.77 -3.40 17.96
CA SER A 158 -25.10 -2.04 17.56
C SER A 158 -24.14 -0.97 18.09
N ARG A 159 -23.55 -0.16 17.22
CA ARG A 159 -23.61 1.31 17.27
C ARG A 159 -23.11 1.91 15.95
N SER A 160 -23.97 2.74 15.38
CA SER A 160 -23.71 3.70 14.33
C SER A 160 -22.42 4.47 14.61
N THR A 161 -21.41 4.32 13.75
CA THR A 161 -20.36 5.30 13.58
C THR A 161 -20.29 5.64 12.10
N THR A 162 -20.46 6.89 11.84
CA THR A 162 -20.44 7.54 10.54
C THR A 162 -19.17 7.26 9.77
N SER A 163 -19.28 7.16 8.47
CA SER A 163 -18.31 6.74 7.43
C SER A 163 -17.00 7.55 7.32
N THR A 164 -16.54 8.18 8.39
CA THR A 164 -15.26 8.92 8.45
C THR A 164 -14.08 8.06 8.91
N ASP A 165 -14.32 6.83 9.38
CA ASP A 165 -13.25 5.98 9.93
C ASP A 165 -12.40 5.24 8.88
N SER A 166 -12.81 5.21 7.62
CA SER A 166 -11.99 4.59 6.56
C SER A 166 -10.71 5.37 6.26
N ALA A 167 -10.72 6.69 6.46
CA ALA A 167 -9.51 7.52 6.34
C ALA A 167 -8.52 7.29 7.50
N ALA A 168 -9.00 6.91 8.68
CA ALA A 168 -8.14 6.67 9.84
C ALA A 168 -7.33 5.37 9.72
N THR A 169 -7.88 4.35 9.09
CA THR A 169 -7.18 3.06 8.89
C THR A 169 -5.99 3.20 7.96
N TRP A 170 -6.06 4.10 6.98
CA TRP A 170 -4.98 4.37 6.02
C TRP A 170 -3.90 5.28 6.57
N ARG A 171 -4.22 6.14 7.56
CA ARG A 171 -3.24 7.01 8.24
C ARG A 171 -2.16 6.23 9.01
N CYS A 172 -2.40 4.98 9.36
CA CYS A 172 -1.39 4.12 9.99
C CYS A 172 -0.24 3.74 9.06
N TRP A 173 -0.42 3.86 7.74
CA TRP A 173 0.58 3.48 6.74
C TRP A 173 1.42 4.65 6.25
N PHE A 174 0.87 5.87 6.29
CA PHE A 174 1.56 7.07 5.85
C PHE A 174 1.60 8.11 6.97
N PRO A 175 2.74 8.79 7.17
CA PRO A 175 2.82 9.91 8.09
C PRO A 175 1.85 11.02 7.66
N SER A 176 1.11 11.57 8.62
CA SER A 176 0.39 12.81 8.37
C SER A 176 1.40 13.92 8.04
N SER A 177 1.02 14.87 7.20
CA SER A 177 1.80 16.03 6.77
C SER A 177 2.31 16.94 7.91
N SER A 178 2.07 16.60 9.18
CA SER A 178 2.48 17.32 10.37
C SER A 178 3.82 16.83 10.95
N GLY A 179 4.83 16.61 10.11
CA GLY A 179 6.25 16.59 10.52
C GLY A 179 6.72 15.62 11.62
N THR A 180 5.84 14.99 12.35
CA THR A 180 6.15 13.95 13.33
C THR A 180 6.08 12.60 12.61
N ARG A 181 7.24 11.96 12.41
CA ARG A 181 7.29 10.59 11.91
C ARG A 181 6.35 9.73 12.74
N PRO A 182 5.29 9.13 12.17
CA PRO A 182 4.56 8.11 12.90
C PRO A 182 5.56 6.99 13.10
N ARG A 183 5.79 6.63 14.33
CA ARG A 183 6.36 5.33 14.63
C ARG A 183 5.40 4.35 13.97
N CYS A 184 5.89 3.52 13.04
CA CYS A 184 5.15 2.32 12.66
C CYS A 184 4.74 1.68 13.98
N ALA A 185 3.47 1.78 14.34
CA ALA A 185 2.96 1.20 15.57
C ALA A 185 2.82 -0.32 15.37
N CYS A 186 3.93 -0.97 15.03
CA CYS A 186 4.14 -2.37 15.31
C CYS A 186 4.63 -2.43 16.75
N GLY A 187 3.73 -2.20 17.68
CA GLY A 187 3.97 -2.49 19.08
C GLY A 187 4.25 -3.97 19.23
N VAL A 188 5.33 -4.27 19.95
CA VAL A 188 5.65 -5.57 20.52
C VAL A 188 4.50 -6.01 21.41
#